data_3076181c4c18f6d3838a157c7479dcc0
#
_entry.id   3076181c4c18f6d3838a157c7479dcc0
#
_cell.length_a   1.000
_cell.length_b   1.000
_cell.length_c   1.000
_cell.angle_alpha   90.00
_cell.angle_beta   90.00
_cell.angle_gamma   90.00
#
_symmetry.space_group_name_H-M   'P 1'
#
loop_
_entity.id
_entity.type
_entity.pdbx_description
1 polymer ?
#
loop_
_entity_poly.entity_id
_entity_poly.type
_entity_poly.pdbx_seq_one_letter_code
_entity_poly.pdbx_strand_id
1 'polypeptide(L)'
;MSPLHIAFFSGDITRSGGTENVSIMIANALARRDEYEISFVSLFEETSESFFRIDDVITRYTVYPTPTRGIQHYFDTIGRLRKLVEDHHIDVLVDIDGILDMYSLPLKRRTGVKVVSWEHFNYHQNPGVPYRKLTRRWAARKADAIVTLTKADKKFYEDNAHPKCPVTAIPNPMRQVTPEPVYDMTSKTIISSGRLTYQKGFDMLVDVAAQVLPQHPDWQWLILGEGEDRPMLEEKISQAGIGSQLILKGRVDDMDPYYRSAAMFVMTSRFEGLPMVLLEAKAYQLPIVSFDCETGPAEIVADGVNGDLIETGDTVGMAEHINLLIDDGERCSRYSMHADLGTDYFDNSTIISRWNQLLKGDE
;
A
#
# COMPACT_ATOMS: atom_id res chain seq x y z
N MET A 1 7.43 -33.85 7.89
CA MET A 1 8.41 -32.78 8.17
C MET A 1 7.76 -31.84 9.16
N SER A 2 8.51 -31.25 10.08
CA SER A 2 7.97 -30.17 10.90
C SER A 2 7.55 -29.00 10.00
N PRO A 3 6.49 -28.25 10.34
CA PRO A 3 6.11 -27.06 9.59
C PRO A 3 7.27 -26.05 9.58
N LEU A 4 7.39 -25.28 8.49
CA LEU A 4 8.37 -24.21 8.37
C LEU A 4 7.90 -23.03 9.22
N HIS A 5 8.72 -22.59 10.20
CA HIS A 5 8.38 -21.46 11.05
C HIS A 5 8.77 -20.14 10.40
N ILE A 6 7.76 -19.34 10.06
CA ILE A 6 7.91 -18.04 9.40
C ILE A 6 7.46 -16.94 10.37
N ALA A 7 8.35 -16.01 10.66
CA ALA A 7 7.99 -14.84 11.47
C ALA A 7 7.98 -13.57 10.63
N PHE A 8 6.87 -12.85 10.65
CA PHE A 8 6.74 -11.52 10.08
C PHE A 8 7.26 -10.49 11.07
N PHE A 9 8.36 -9.81 10.72
CA PHE A 9 9.01 -8.84 11.58
C PHE A 9 8.54 -7.43 11.28
N SER A 10 7.93 -6.78 12.27
CA SER A 10 7.32 -5.45 12.21
C SER A 10 7.95 -4.48 13.20
N GLY A 11 7.79 -3.19 12.95
CA GLY A 11 8.05 -2.16 13.97
C GLY A 11 7.03 -2.24 15.11
N ASP A 12 5.74 -2.27 14.76
CA ASP A 12 4.60 -2.43 15.67
C ASP A 12 3.39 -2.92 14.85
N ILE A 13 3.03 -4.19 15.03
CA ILE A 13 1.94 -4.80 14.26
C ILE A 13 0.55 -4.38 14.76
N THR A 14 0.47 -3.68 15.89
CA THR A 14 -0.83 -3.26 16.46
C THR A 14 -1.41 -2.01 15.81
N ARG A 15 -0.66 -1.32 14.94
CA ARG A 15 -1.08 -0.09 14.27
C ARG A 15 -2.18 -0.29 13.24
N SER A 16 -2.87 0.83 12.91
CA SER A 16 -3.92 0.90 11.88
C SER A 16 -3.39 1.23 10.47
N GLY A 17 -2.13 0.88 10.16
CA GLY A 17 -1.50 1.19 8.87
C GLY A 17 -1.83 0.20 7.76
N GLY A 18 -1.70 0.62 6.49
CA GLY A 18 -1.90 -0.25 5.33
C GLY A 18 -0.90 -1.41 5.26
N THR A 19 0.34 -1.17 5.68
CA THR A 19 1.40 -2.18 5.73
C THR A 19 1.06 -3.29 6.73
N GLU A 20 0.59 -2.92 7.92
CA GLU A 20 0.16 -3.85 8.96
C GLU A 20 -1.05 -4.66 8.51
N ASN A 21 -2.06 -4.00 7.90
CA ASN A 21 -3.24 -4.68 7.38
C ASN A 21 -2.88 -5.78 6.37
N VAL A 22 -2.08 -5.44 5.37
CA VAL A 22 -1.69 -6.41 4.33
C VAL A 22 -0.84 -7.54 4.91
N SER A 23 0.07 -7.23 5.82
CA SER A 23 0.91 -8.25 6.47
C SER A 23 0.08 -9.24 7.27
N ILE A 24 -0.93 -8.76 8.00
CA ILE A 24 -1.87 -9.60 8.74
C ILE A 24 -2.72 -10.44 7.80
N MET A 25 -3.21 -9.87 6.69
CA MET A 25 -3.99 -10.63 5.70
C MET A 25 -3.17 -11.81 5.13
N ILE A 26 -1.92 -11.57 4.76
CA ILE A 26 -1.03 -12.61 4.20
C ILE A 26 -0.67 -13.64 5.27
N ALA A 27 -0.31 -13.20 6.48
CA ALA A 27 0.02 -14.09 7.60
C ALA A 27 -1.16 -15.00 7.96
N ASN A 28 -2.39 -14.46 8.09
CA ASN A 28 -3.60 -15.22 8.35
C ASN A 28 -3.87 -16.25 7.25
N ALA A 29 -3.67 -15.89 5.99
CA ALA A 29 -3.88 -16.82 4.87
C ALA A 29 -2.83 -17.94 4.82
N LEU A 30 -1.57 -17.65 5.15
CA LEU A 30 -0.50 -18.64 5.23
C LEU A 30 -0.66 -19.57 6.44
N ALA A 31 -1.14 -19.04 7.59
CA ALA A 31 -1.35 -19.81 8.82
C ALA A 31 -2.43 -20.91 8.68
N ARG A 32 -3.28 -20.85 7.65
CA ARG A 32 -4.27 -21.90 7.33
C ARG A 32 -3.68 -23.10 6.58
N ARG A 33 -2.39 -23.08 6.31
CA ARG A 33 -1.68 -24.14 5.59
C ARG A 33 -0.85 -24.96 6.59
N ASP A 34 -1.07 -26.25 6.64
CA ASP A 34 -0.42 -27.17 7.59
C ASP A 34 1.12 -27.20 7.46
N GLU A 35 1.64 -26.71 6.35
CA GLU A 35 3.08 -26.65 6.05
C GLU A 35 3.82 -25.51 6.76
N TYR A 36 3.09 -24.56 7.37
CA TYR A 36 3.66 -23.36 8.02
C TYR A 36 3.23 -23.23 9.48
N GLU A 37 4.18 -22.80 10.30
CA GLU A 37 3.94 -22.16 11.58
C GLU A 37 4.18 -20.66 11.39
N ILE A 38 3.19 -19.82 11.66
CA ILE A 38 3.27 -18.37 11.45
C ILE A 38 3.30 -17.63 12.78
N SER A 39 4.21 -16.66 12.88
CA SER A 39 4.25 -15.75 14.02
C SER A 39 4.50 -14.30 13.58
N PHE A 40 4.19 -13.34 14.46
CA PHE A 40 4.67 -11.97 14.35
C PHE A 40 5.78 -11.72 15.38
N VAL A 41 6.80 -10.98 14.97
CA VAL A 41 7.79 -10.38 15.86
C VAL A 41 7.68 -8.87 15.69
N SER A 42 7.33 -8.13 16.74
CA SER A 42 7.31 -6.66 16.73
C SER A 42 8.52 -6.12 17.49
N LEU A 43 9.08 -4.97 17.09
CA LEU A 43 10.05 -4.28 17.93
C LEU A 43 9.44 -3.98 19.31
N PHE A 44 8.21 -3.52 19.32
CA PHE A 44 7.34 -3.37 20.49
C PHE A 44 5.88 -3.39 20.03
N GLU A 45 4.95 -3.47 20.95
CA GLU A 45 3.52 -3.31 20.68
C GLU A 45 2.97 -2.21 21.59
N GLU A 46 2.35 -1.21 20.96
CA GLU A 46 1.80 -0.05 21.69
C GLU A 46 0.50 -0.42 22.43
N THR A 47 -0.25 -1.35 21.86
CA THR A 47 -1.51 -1.86 22.41
C THR A 47 -1.49 -3.38 22.51
N SER A 48 -2.23 -3.94 23.48
CA SER A 48 -2.35 -5.40 23.65
C SER A 48 -3.16 -6.04 22.51
N GLU A 49 -4.08 -5.28 21.91
CA GLU A 49 -4.91 -5.73 20.80
C GLU A 49 -4.43 -5.11 19.49
N SER A 50 -4.39 -5.91 18.45
CA SER A 50 -4.12 -5.42 17.11
C SER A 50 -5.35 -4.72 16.52
N PHE A 51 -5.15 -3.63 15.77
CA PHE A 51 -6.24 -2.93 15.10
C PHE A 51 -6.94 -3.84 14.08
N PHE A 52 -6.18 -4.66 13.36
CA PHE A 52 -6.70 -5.67 12.44
C PHE A 52 -6.68 -7.04 13.12
N ARG A 53 -7.64 -7.89 12.76
CA ARG A 53 -7.76 -9.22 13.36
C ARG A 53 -6.61 -10.14 12.93
N ILE A 54 -5.84 -10.60 13.89
CA ILE A 54 -4.85 -11.68 13.74
C ILE A 54 -5.53 -12.98 14.16
N ASP A 55 -5.39 -14.06 13.35
CA ASP A 55 -5.97 -15.38 13.67
C ASP A 55 -5.30 -15.94 14.93
N ASP A 56 -6.09 -16.60 15.80
CA ASP A 56 -5.68 -17.05 17.14
C ASP A 56 -4.54 -18.10 17.12
N VAL A 57 -4.31 -18.72 15.96
CA VAL A 57 -3.20 -19.68 15.76
C VAL A 57 -1.85 -19.02 15.57
N ILE A 58 -1.82 -17.70 15.33
CA ILE A 58 -0.60 -16.93 15.10
C ILE A 58 -0.08 -16.40 16.43
N THR A 59 1.13 -16.79 16.78
CA THR A 59 1.78 -16.30 18.00
C THR A 59 2.43 -14.93 17.77
N ARG A 60 2.39 -14.06 18.76
CA ARG A 60 3.04 -12.73 18.73
C ARG A 60 4.17 -12.66 19.75
N TYR A 61 5.30 -12.14 19.33
CA TYR A 61 6.49 -11.88 20.16
C TYR A 61 6.89 -10.43 20.06
N THR A 62 7.47 -9.88 21.11
CA THR A 62 8.01 -8.52 21.13
C THR A 62 9.49 -8.52 21.51
N VAL A 63 10.29 -7.70 20.82
CA VAL A 63 11.71 -7.49 21.17
C VAL A 63 11.82 -6.67 22.46
N TYR A 64 10.94 -5.67 22.62
CA TYR A 64 10.85 -4.82 23.80
C TYR A 64 9.44 -4.83 24.37
N PRO A 65 9.27 -4.82 25.70
CA PRO A 65 7.95 -4.79 26.33
C PRO A 65 7.26 -3.42 26.26
N THR A 66 7.98 -2.38 25.85
CA THR A 66 7.48 -0.99 25.78
C THR A 66 8.03 -0.30 24.53
N PRO A 67 7.37 0.78 24.05
CA PRO A 67 7.83 1.56 22.91
C PRO A 67 9.29 1.98 23.03
N THR A 68 10.12 1.48 22.11
CA THR A 68 11.57 1.67 22.15
C THR A 68 12.09 1.99 20.75
N ARG A 69 12.93 3.02 20.63
CA ARG A 69 13.58 3.36 19.36
C ARG A 69 14.73 2.39 19.09
N GLY A 70 14.48 1.34 18.31
CA GLY A 70 15.44 0.27 18.03
C GLY A 70 16.81 0.76 17.56
N ILE A 71 16.87 1.85 16.78
CA ILE A 71 18.13 2.41 16.28
C ILE A 71 19.05 2.93 17.41
N GLN A 72 18.48 3.45 18.49
CA GLN A 72 19.26 3.91 19.65
C GLN A 72 19.83 2.74 20.46
N HIS A 73 19.25 1.55 20.32
CA HIS A 73 19.63 0.31 21.00
C HIS A 73 20.05 -0.77 19.98
N TYR A 74 20.67 -0.38 18.89
CA TYR A 74 20.95 -1.23 17.72
C TYR A 74 21.51 -2.62 18.08
N PHE A 75 22.59 -2.69 18.85
CA PHE A 75 23.21 -3.97 19.21
C PHE A 75 22.36 -4.80 20.18
N ASP A 76 21.65 -4.16 21.11
CA ASP A 76 20.73 -4.82 22.03
C ASP A 76 19.52 -5.38 21.26
N THR A 77 18.96 -4.61 20.31
CA THR A 77 17.88 -5.05 19.42
C THR A 77 18.28 -6.32 18.65
N ILE A 78 19.47 -6.31 18.05
CA ILE A 78 20.01 -7.50 17.35
C ILE A 78 20.16 -8.69 18.32
N GLY A 79 20.68 -8.46 19.51
CA GLY A 79 20.87 -9.50 20.51
C GLY A 79 19.56 -10.14 20.97
N ARG A 80 18.53 -9.33 21.22
CA ARG A 80 17.20 -9.80 21.62
C ARG A 80 16.47 -10.49 20.47
N LEU A 81 16.50 -9.93 19.25
CA LEU A 81 15.91 -10.54 18.06
C LEU A 81 16.57 -11.91 17.77
N ARG A 82 17.92 -11.98 17.88
CA ARG A 82 18.62 -13.26 17.74
C ARG A 82 18.10 -14.29 18.74
N LYS A 83 17.97 -13.91 20.02
CA LYS A 83 17.47 -14.81 21.05
C LYS A 83 16.06 -15.31 20.72
N LEU A 84 15.15 -14.43 20.26
CA LEU A 84 13.81 -14.85 19.80
C LEU A 84 13.89 -15.85 18.67
N VAL A 85 14.74 -15.62 17.65
CA VAL A 85 14.93 -16.55 16.52
C VAL A 85 15.43 -17.92 16.99
N GLU A 86 16.43 -17.95 17.92
CA GLU A 86 16.99 -19.17 18.45
C GLU A 86 16.00 -19.92 19.36
N ASP A 87 15.36 -19.21 20.31
CA ASP A 87 14.45 -19.80 21.31
C ASP A 87 13.17 -20.40 20.67
N HIS A 88 12.69 -19.79 19.58
CA HIS A 88 11.46 -20.19 18.88
C HIS A 88 11.72 -20.93 17.56
N HIS A 89 12.97 -21.25 17.25
CA HIS A 89 13.35 -21.98 16.03
C HIS A 89 12.76 -21.38 14.75
N ILE A 90 12.85 -20.03 14.60
CA ILE A 90 12.35 -19.33 13.43
C ILE A 90 13.27 -19.63 12.24
N ASP A 91 12.71 -20.18 11.18
CA ASP A 91 13.42 -20.52 9.95
C ASP A 91 13.53 -19.35 8.97
N VAL A 92 12.48 -18.53 8.91
CA VAL A 92 12.38 -17.38 7.98
C VAL A 92 11.89 -16.14 8.72
N LEU A 93 12.61 -15.03 8.57
CA LEU A 93 12.14 -13.68 8.93
C LEU A 93 11.71 -12.97 7.65
N VAL A 94 10.46 -12.50 7.64
CA VAL A 94 9.94 -11.61 6.61
C VAL A 94 9.89 -10.20 7.19
N ASP A 95 10.83 -9.35 6.79
CA ASP A 95 10.90 -7.96 7.25
C ASP A 95 9.83 -7.14 6.53
N ILE A 96 8.78 -6.74 7.25
CA ILE A 96 7.61 -6.04 6.69
C ILE A 96 7.95 -4.63 6.13
N ASP A 97 9.09 -4.09 6.49
CA ASP A 97 9.65 -2.86 5.92
C ASP A 97 11.17 -3.03 5.77
N GLY A 98 11.73 -2.71 4.62
CA GLY A 98 13.16 -2.82 4.33
C GLY A 98 14.10 -2.07 5.28
N ILE A 99 13.58 -1.19 6.15
CA ILE A 99 14.40 -0.61 7.24
C ILE A 99 14.69 -1.62 8.35
N LEU A 100 13.89 -2.66 8.51
CA LEU A 100 14.07 -3.70 9.51
C LEU A 100 15.23 -4.65 9.17
N ASP A 101 15.61 -4.72 7.90
CA ASP A 101 16.77 -5.46 7.40
C ASP A 101 18.05 -5.17 8.20
N MET A 102 18.15 -3.95 8.76
CA MET A 102 19.31 -3.58 9.58
C MET A 102 19.45 -4.42 10.84
N TYR A 103 18.36 -5.00 11.35
CA TYR A 103 18.36 -5.85 12.55
C TYR A 103 18.41 -7.34 12.19
N SER A 104 17.74 -7.76 11.13
CA SER A 104 17.60 -9.17 10.73
C SER A 104 18.82 -9.68 9.98
N LEU A 105 19.39 -8.93 9.02
CA LEU A 105 20.54 -9.36 8.22
C LEU A 105 21.80 -9.73 9.03
N PRO A 106 22.14 -9.02 10.14
CA PRO A 106 23.26 -9.44 10.99
C PRO A 106 23.13 -10.82 11.62
N LEU A 107 21.86 -11.32 11.79
CA LEU A 107 21.60 -12.60 12.48
C LEU A 107 21.95 -13.81 11.61
N LYS A 108 21.77 -13.72 10.30
CA LYS A 108 21.90 -14.84 9.35
C LYS A 108 23.09 -15.75 9.58
N ARG A 109 24.27 -15.15 9.78
CA ARG A 109 25.52 -15.94 9.94
C ARG A 109 25.56 -16.78 11.21
N ARG A 110 24.81 -16.41 12.24
CA ARG A 110 24.84 -17.07 13.55
C ARG A 110 23.69 -18.04 13.75
N THR A 111 22.51 -17.68 13.27
CA THR A 111 21.28 -18.45 13.46
C THR A 111 20.95 -19.35 12.27
N GLY A 112 21.44 -19.02 11.07
CA GLY A 112 21.04 -19.70 9.83
C GLY A 112 19.67 -19.25 9.31
N VAL A 113 18.99 -18.31 9.98
CA VAL A 113 17.66 -17.81 9.56
C VAL A 113 17.73 -17.20 8.15
N LYS A 114 16.74 -17.51 7.33
CA LYS A 114 16.55 -16.85 6.04
C LYS A 114 15.87 -15.51 6.27
N VAL A 115 16.25 -14.48 5.49
CA VAL A 115 15.68 -13.12 5.58
C VAL A 115 15.09 -12.75 4.23
N VAL A 116 13.80 -12.45 4.23
CA VAL A 116 13.06 -11.90 3.10
C VAL A 116 12.78 -10.43 3.39
N SER A 117 13.35 -9.53 2.60
CA SER A 117 13.09 -8.09 2.70
C SER A 117 11.84 -7.74 1.90
N TRP A 118 10.79 -7.28 2.57
CA TRP A 118 9.53 -6.89 1.92
C TRP A 118 9.38 -5.38 1.92
N GLU A 119 9.63 -4.76 0.77
CA GLU A 119 9.62 -3.31 0.60
C GLU A 119 8.25 -2.80 0.17
N HIS A 120 7.69 -1.89 0.95
CA HIS A 120 6.39 -1.27 0.70
C HIS A 120 6.47 0.12 0.05
N PHE A 121 7.67 0.67 -0.06
CA PHE A 121 7.90 2.01 -0.59
C PHE A 121 8.65 1.95 -1.92
N ASN A 122 8.39 2.93 -2.80
CA ASN A 122 9.15 3.12 -4.02
C ASN A 122 10.67 3.22 -3.73
N TYR A 123 11.47 2.56 -4.55
CA TYR A 123 12.94 2.50 -4.43
C TYR A 123 13.59 3.87 -4.31
N HIS A 124 13.09 4.86 -5.06
CA HIS A 124 13.64 6.21 -5.08
C HIS A 124 13.20 7.08 -3.90
N GLN A 125 12.18 6.66 -3.19
CA GLN A 125 11.62 7.41 -2.06
C GLN A 125 12.17 6.91 -0.72
N ASN A 126 12.48 7.86 0.18
CA ASN A 126 12.99 7.56 1.52
C ASN A 126 12.18 8.30 2.60
N PRO A 127 10.85 8.10 2.69
CA PRO A 127 10.01 8.89 3.57
C PRO A 127 10.42 8.70 5.03
N GLY A 128 10.80 9.80 5.69
CA GLY A 128 11.13 9.84 7.11
C GLY A 128 12.38 9.08 7.56
N VAL A 129 13.10 8.36 6.66
CA VAL A 129 14.23 7.50 7.02
C VAL A 129 15.41 7.70 6.08
N PRO A 130 16.38 8.60 6.41
CA PRO A 130 17.49 8.92 5.51
C PRO A 130 18.40 7.73 5.16
N TYR A 131 18.52 6.75 6.04
CA TYR A 131 19.37 5.57 5.86
C TYR A 131 18.69 4.42 5.09
N ARG A 132 17.42 4.54 4.67
CA ARG A 132 16.69 3.51 3.89
C ARG A 132 17.47 3.07 2.64
N LYS A 133 18.13 4.01 1.97
CA LYS A 133 18.98 3.70 0.82
C LYS A 133 20.13 2.74 1.16
N LEU A 134 20.67 2.82 2.38
CA LEU A 134 21.73 1.90 2.83
C LEU A 134 21.19 0.53 3.16
N THR A 135 20.04 0.44 3.83
CA THR A 135 19.38 -0.84 4.14
C THR A 135 19.00 -1.57 2.86
N ARG A 136 18.43 -0.90 1.86
CA ARG A 136 18.12 -1.47 0.53
C ARG A 136 19.35 -2.06 -0.16
N ARG A 137 20.47 -1.33 -0.16
CA ARG A 137 21.75 -1.82 -0.72
C ARG A 137 22.29 -3.02 0.07
N TRP A 138 22.04 -3.06 1.35
CA TRP A 138 22.46 -4.17 2.20
C TRP A 138 21.58 -5.39 1.96
N ALA A 139 20.25 -5.24 1.93
CA ALA A 139 19.31 -6.27 1.54
C ALA A 139 19.66 -6.90 0.18
N ALA A 140 19.88 -6.07 -0.84
CA ALA A 140 20.28 -6.51 -2.18
C ALA A 140 21.53 -7.43 -2.19
N ARG A 141 22.40 -7.32 -1.21
CA ARG A 141 23.63 -8.11 -1.12
C ARG A 141 23.54 -9.29 -0.17
N LYS A 142 22.60 -9.32 0.76
CA LYS A 142 22.62 -10.23 1.91
C LYS A 142 21.28 -10.90 2.23
N ALA A 143 20.15 -10.34 1.80
CA ALA A 143 18.86 -11.01 1.93
C ALA A 143 18.84 -12.33 1.14
N ASP A 144 17.92 -13.23 1.44
CA ASP A 144 17.68 -14.43 0.67
C ASP A 144 16.70 -14.17 -0.47
N ALA A 145 15.79 -13.20 -0.29
CA ALA A 145 14.92 -12.68 -1.33
C ALA A 145 14.52 -11.24 -1.01
N ILE A 146 14.11 -10.49 -2.04
CA ILE A 146 13.48 -9.18 -1.91
C ILE A 146 12.10 -9.27 -2.57
N VAL A 147 11.08 -8.80 -1.86
CA VAL A 147 9.73 -8.64 -2.39
C VAL A 147 9.43 -7.16 -2.57
N THR A 148 9.03 -6.79 -3.78
CA THR A 148 8.53 -5.46 -4.12
C THR A 148 7.04 -5.54 -4.44
N LEU A 149 6.31 -4.43 -4.34
CA LEU A 149 4.87 -4.41 -4.62
C LEU A 149 4.56 -4.29 -6.11
N THR A 150 5.50 -3.78 -6.92
CA THR A 150 5.31 -3.50 -8.33
C THR A 150 6.46 -4.07 -9.17
N LYS A 151 6.16 -4.35 -10.44
CA LYS A 151 7.17 -4.75 -11.44
C LYS A 151 8.15 -3.61 -11.73
N ALA A 152 7.64 -2.37 -11.73
CA ALA A 152 8.47 -1.19 -11.91
C ALA A 152 9.51 -1.07 -10.79
N ASP A 153 9.10 -1.26 -9.52
CA ASP A 153 10.01 -1.20 -8.39
C ASP A 153 11.02 -2.36 -8.38
N LYS A 154 10.58 -3.58 -8.75
CA LYS A 154 11.49 -4.69 -9.01
C LYS A 154 12.60 -4.29 -9.99
N LYS A 155 12.22 -3.67 -11.11
CA LYS A 155 13.18 -3.20 -12.11
C LYS A 155 14.15 -2.15 -11.54
N PHE A 156 13.66 -1.23 -10.69
CA PHE A 156 14.56 -0.27 -10.04
C PHE A 156 15.57 -0.94 -9.12
N TYR A 157 15.19 -1.97 -8.39
CA TYR A 157 16.13 -2.76 -7.60
C TYR A 157 17.18 -3.45 -8.48
N GLU A 158 16.78 -4.08 -9.58
CA GLU A 158 17.65 -4.77 -10.51
C GLU A 158 18.66 -3.78 -11.15
N ASP A 159 18.17 -2.64 -11.62
CA ASP A 159 18.99 -1.65 -12.34
C ASP A 159 19.95 -0.87 -11.40
N ASN A 160 19.56 -0.61 -10.13
CA ASN A 160 20.31 0.31 -9.27
C ASN A 160 21.01 -0.37 -8.07
N ALA A 161 20.49 -1.49 -7.58
CA ALA A 161 21.07 -2.17 -6.42
C ALA A 161 21.91 -3.39 -6.80
N HIS A 162 21.73 -3.93 -8.01
CA HIS A 162 22.37 -5.15 -8.51
C HIS A 162 22.29 -6.30 -7.49
N PRO A 163 21.08 -6.77 -7.16
CA PRO A 163 20.84 -7.73 -6.08
C PRO A 163 21.55 -9.05 -6.35
N LYS A 164 22.00 -9.71 -5.27
CA LYS A 164 22.59 -11.06 -5.30
C LYS A 164 21.59 -12.15 -4.92
N CYS A 165 20.34 -11.78 -4.67
CA CYS A 165 19.22 -12.65 -4.37
C CYS A 165 18.10 -12.38 -5.37
N PRO A 166 17.12 -13.27 -5.50
CA PRO A 166 15.91 -13.03 -6.28
C PRO A 166 15.18 -11.77 -5.82
N VAL A 167 14.64 -11.01 -6.79
CA VAL A 167 13.70 -9.89 -6.55
C VAL A 167 12.39 -10.26 -7.21
N THR A 168 11.34 -10.40 -6.42
CA THR A 168 10.03 -10.84 -6.89
C THR A 168 8.98 -9.76 -6.65
N ALA A 169 8.21 -9.42 -7.69
CA ALA A 169 7.09 -8.51 -7.53
C ALA A 169 5.86 -9.28 -7.05
N ILE A 170 5.47 -9.07 -5.80
CA ILE A 170 4.23 -9.61 -5.20
C ILE A 170 3.40 -8.42 -4.73
N PRO A 171 2.36 -8.03 -5.46
CA PRO A 171 1.53 -6.90 -5.07
C PRO A 171 0.68 -7.20 -3.83
N ASN A 172 0.13 -6.16 -3.24
CA ASN A 172 -0.86 -6.32 -2.20
C ASN A 172 -2.17 -6.84 -2.79
N PRO A 173 -2.92 -7.69 -2.08
CA PRO A 173 -4.19 -8.22 -2.56
C PRO A 173 -5.27 -7.13 -2.61
N MET A 174 -6.13 -7.23 -3.62
CA MET A 174 -7.34 -6.42 -3.73
C MET A 174 -8.41 -6.96 -2.77
N ARG A 175 -9.14 -6.06 -2.11
CA ARG A 175 -10.28 -6.43 -1.26
C ARG A 175 -11.43 -6.93 -2.13
N GLN A 176 -12.04 -8.05 -1.75
CA GLN A 176 -13.32 -8.47 -2.29
C GLN A 176 -14.44 -7.69 -1.64
N VAL A 177 -15.34 -7.17 -2.44
CA VAL A 177 -16.51 -6.39 -1.98
C VAL A 177 -17.77 -7.24 -2.10
N THR A 178 -18.51 -7.34 -1.00
CA THR A 178 -19.80 -8.07 -0.95
C THR A 178 -20.86 -7.23 -0.25
N PRO A 179 -22.09 -7.12 -0.81
CA PRO A 179 -22.50 -7.61 -2.14
C PRO A 179 -21.73 -6.92 -3.26
N GLU A 180 -21.67 -7.57 -4.43
CA GLU A 180 -20.99 -6.99 -5.61
C GLU A 180 -21.52 -5.58 -5.89
N PRO A 181 -20.66 -4.59 -6.10
CA PRO A 181 -21.08 -3.22 -6.35
C PRO A 181 -21.77 -3.11 -7.71
N VAL A 182 -22.76 -2.23 -7.80
CA VAL A 182 -23.38 -1.83 -9.06
C VAL A 182 -23.02 -0.37 -9.28
N TYR A 183 -22.38 -0.08 -10.41
CA TYR A 183 -22.00 1.27 -10.76
C TYR A 183 -23.24 2.16 -10.98
N ASP A 184 -23.31 3.28 -10.26
CA ASP A 184 -24.40 4.25 -10.40
C ASP A 184 -24.03 5.36 -11.40
N MET A 185 -24.52 5.22 -12.63
CA MET A 185 -24.32 6.22 -13.69
C MET A 185 -24.99 7.57 -13.40
N THR A 186 -25.87 7.65 -12.40
CA THR A 186 -26.56 8.91 -12.06
C THR A 186 -25.83 9.70 -10.98
N SER A 187 -24.83 9.11 -10.38
CA SER A 187 -24.00 9.79 -9.36
C SER A 187 -23.28 11.00 -9.95
N LYS A 188 -23.20 12.05 -9.15
CA LYS A 188 -22.45 13.29 -9.44
C LYS A 188 -21.41 13.58 -8.35
N THR A 189 -20.86 12.53 -7.79
CA THR A 189 -19.86 12.61 -6.72
C THR A 189 -18.52 12.05 -7.17
N ILE A 190 -17.51 12.89 -7.19
CA ILE A 190 -16.11 12.49 -7.34
C ILE A 190 -15.55 12.21 -5.95
N ILE A 191 -14.76 11.16 -5.81
CA ILE A 191 -14.06 10.88 -4.54
C ILE A 191 -12.55 10.79 -4.75
N SER A 192 -11.83 11.19 -3.70
CA SER A 192 -10.40 10.97 -3.53
C SER A 192 -10.14 10.60 -2.08
N SER A 193 -9.19 9.71 -1.81
CA SER A 193 -8.91 9.30 -0.45
C SER A 193 -7.42 9.15 -0.17
N GLY A 194 -7.02 9.48 1.05
CA GLY A 194 -5.65 9.36 1.51
C GLY A 194 -5.29 10.34 2.62
N ARG A 195 -4.09 10.18 3.18
CA ARG A 195 -3.57 11.16 4.16
C ARG A 195 -3.33 12.50 3.49
N LEU A 196 -3.74 13.59 4.11
CA LEU A 196 -3.51 14.94 3.61
C LEU A 196 -2.06 15.34 3.85
N THR A 197 -1.19 14.92 2.92
CA THR A 197 0.27 15.09 2.98
C THR A 197 0.82 15.43 1.60
N TYR A 198 2.00 16.00 1.53
CA TYR A 198 2.72 16.30 0.29
C TYR A 198 2.73 15.13 -0.71
N GLN A 199 2.91 13.89 -0.22
CA GLN A 199 2.92 12.68 -1.05
C GLN A 199 1.66 12.57 -1.90
N LYS A 200 0.49 12.79 -1.28
CA LYS A 200 -0.82 12.56 -1.92
C LYS A 200 -1.25 13.67 -2.90
N GLY A 201 -0.56 14.81 -2.89
CA GLY A 201 -0.71 15.85 -3.89
C GLY A 201 -2.10 16.52 -3.90
N PHE A 202 -2.79 16.57 -2.77
CA PHE A 202 -4.11 17.21 -2.69
C PHE A 202 -4.09 18.69 -2.98
N ASP A 203 -2.95 19.34 -2.87
CA ASP A 203 -2.74 20.72 -3.35
C ASP A 203 -2.94 20.84 -4.87
N MET A 204 -2.45 19.86 -5.66
CA MET A 204 -2.70 19.79 -7.10
C MET A 204 -4.15 19.40 -7.41
N LEU A 205 -4.77 18.55 -6.56
CA LEU A 205 -6.19 18.23 -6.71
C LEU A 205 -7.06 19.47 -6.58
N VAL A 206 -6.76 20.41 -5.67
CA VAL A 206 -7.48 21.67 -5.58
C VAL A 206 -7.36 22.47 -6.86
N ASP A 207 -6.18 22.51 -7.52
CA ASP A 207 -6.00 23.19 -8.80
C ASP A 207 -6.82 22.53 -9.93
N VAL A 208 -6.92 21.20 -9.93
CA VAL A 208 -7.80 20.45 -10.87
C VAL A 208 -9.27 20.76 -10.60
N ALA A 209 -9.69 20.67 -9.33
CA ALA A 209 -11.07 20.91 -8.92
C ALA A 209 -11.55 22.34 -9.24
N ALA A 210 -10.65 23.33 -9.12
CA ALA A 210 -10.93 24.72 -9.48
C ALA A 210 -11.18 24.90 -10.99
N GLN A 211 -10.70 24.01 -11.84
CA GLN A 211 -10.96 24.03 -13.28
C GLN A 211 -12.22 23.24 -13.66
N VAL A 212 -12.57 22.20 -12.89
CA VAL A 212 -13.70 21.30 -13.18
C VAL A 212 -15.00 21.81 -12.55
N LEU A 213 -15.03 22.00 -11.24
CA LEU A 213 -16.27 22.17 -10.48
C LEU A 213 -17.10 23.40 -10.88
N PRO A 214 -16.51 24.57 -11.23
CA PRO A 214 -17.30 25.73 -11.68
C PRO A 214 -18.09 25.49 -12.98
N GLN A 215 -17.66 24.52 -13.80
CA GLN A 215 -18.34 24.14 -15.05
C GLN A 215 -19.50 23.16 -14.79
N HIS A 216 -19.48 22.49 -13.65
CA HIS A 216 -20.45 21.45 -13.26
C HIS A 216 -21.04 21.75 -11.88
N PRO A 217 -21.96 22.73 -11.74
CA PRO A 217 -22.44 23.23 -10.45
C PRO A 217 -23.23 22.21 -9.62
N ASP A 218 -23.68 21.13 -10.22
CA ASP A 218 -24.41 20.03 -9.61
C ASP A 218 -23.51 18.84 -9.19
N TRP A 219 -22.20 18.95 -9.43
CA TRP A 219 -21.21 17.97 -9.00
C TRP A 219 -20.56 18.38 -7.68
N GLN A 220 -20.16 17.37 -6.89
CA GLN A 220 -19.35 17.55 -5.69
C GLN A 220 -18.12 16.65 -5.73
N TRP A 221 -17.07 17.08 -5.04
CA TRP A 221 -15.85 16.28 -4.88
C TRP A 221 -15.52 16.14 -3.39
N LEU A 222 -15.45 14.89 -2.92
CA LEU A 222 -15.19 14.56 -1.53
C LEU A 222 -13.75 14.07 -1.38
N ILE A 223 -12.99 14.71 -0.50
CA ILE A 223 -11.67 14.25 -0.08
C ILE A 223 -11.82 13.56 1.28
N LEU A 224 -11.50 12.25 1.33
CA LEU A 224 -11.66 11.39 2.49
C LEU A 224 -10.29 11.15 3.12
N GLY A 225 -10.04 11.73 4.28
CA GLY A 225 -8.78 11.62 5.00
C GLY A 225 -8.42 12.81 5.86
N GLU A 226 -7.36 12.65 6.64
CA GLU A 226 -6.79 13.68 7.50
C GLU A 226 -5.28 13.77 7.32
N GLY A 227 -4.68 14.88 7.72
CA GLY A 227 -3.23 15.06 7.69
C GLY A 227 -2.77 16.49 7.90
N GLU A 228 -1.47 16.66 7.90
CA GLU A 228 -0.78 17.92 8.21
C GLU A 228 -1.08 19.04 7.22
N ASP A 229 -1.42 18.72 5.97
CA ASP A 229 -1.69 19.70 4.91
C ASP A 229 -3.13 20.27 4.98
N ARG A 230 -4.00 19.79 5.89
CA ARG A 230 -5.40 20.23 5.98
C ARG A 230 -5.56 21.75 6.03
N PRO A 231 -4.85 22.52 6.90
CA PRO A 231 -5.03 23.97 6.97
C PRO A 231 -4.68 24.69 5.65
N MET A 232 -3.62 24.24 4.98
CA MET A 232 -3.20 24.79 3.68
C MET A 232 -4.24 24.49 2.60
N LEU A 233 -4.84 23.28 2.60
CA LEU A 233 -5.88 22.89 1.65
C LEU A 233 -7.16 23.69 1.86
N GLU A 234 -7.60 23.89 3.11
CA GLU A 234 -8.77 24.73 3.44
C GLU A 234 -8.61 26.17 2.95
N GLU A 235 -7.41 26.75 3.14
CA GLU A 235 -7.09 28.08 2.63
C GLU A 235 -7.15 28.12 1.10
N LYS A 236 -6.52 27.14 0.42
CA LYS A 236 -6.48 27.06 -1.04
C LYS A 236 -7.88 26.87 -1.65
N ILE A 237 -8.72 26.02 -1.05
CA ILE A 237 -10.13 25.82 -1.45
C ILE A 237 -10.93 27.11 -1.31
N SER A 238 -10.74 27.84 -0.21
CA SER A 238 -11.39 29.12 0.03
C SER A 238 -10.98 30.18 -1.00
N GLN A 239 -9.68 30.28 -1.31
CA GLN A 239 -9.14 31.18 -2.33
C GLN A 239 -9.67 30.86 -3.73
N ALA A 240 -9.85 29.59 -4.05
CA ALA A 240 -10.43 29.14 -5.32
C ALA A 240 -11.96 29.33 -5.39
N GLY A 241 -12.63 29.62 -4.29
CA GLY A 241 -14.09 29.83 -4.24
C GLY A 241 -14.94 28.58 -4.48
N ILE A 242 -14.38 27.39 -4.32
CA ILE A 242 -15.04 26.11 -4.62
C ILE A 242 -15.46 25.31 -3.36
N GLY A 243 -15.42 25.93 -2.19
CA GLY A 243 -15.68 25.25 -0.91
C GLY A 243 -17.10 24.70 -0.74
N SER A 244 -18.07 25.09 -1.57
CA SER A 244 -19.40 24.49 -1.59
C SER A 244 -19.45 23.13 -2.30
N GLN A 245 -18.48 22.84 -3.16
CA GLN A 245 -18.44 21.62 -3.99
C GLN A 245 -17.24 20.71 -3.65
N LEU A 246 -16.08 21.27 -3.27
CA LEU A 246 -14.90 20.49 -2.82
C LEU A 246 -14.87 20.43 -1.30
N ILE A 247 -15.09 19.25 -0.74
CA ILE A 247 -15.34 19.04 0.69
C ILE A 247 -14.29 18.12 1.32
N LEU A 248 -13.55 18.62 2.31
CA LEU A 248 -12.66 17.80 3.16
C LEU A 248 -13.48 17.10 4.25
N LYS A 249 -13.82 15.83 4.04
CA LYS A 249 -14.68 15.04 4.94
C LYS A 249 -14.02 14.65 6.25
N GLY A 250 -12.69 14.70 6.30
CA GLY A 250 -11.95 14.18 7.43
C GLY A 250 -11.76 12.66 7.38
N ARG A 251 -11.28 12.10 8.47
CA ARG A 251 -11.11 10.64 8.61
C ARG A 251 -12.48 9.96 8.59
N VAL A 252 -12.58 8.93 7.77
CA VAL A 252 -13.77 8.10 7.61
C VAL A 252 -13.41 6.67 8.01
N ASP A 253 -14.21 6.06 8.88
CA ASP A 253 -13.98 4.70 9.37
C ASP A 253 -14.58 3.65 8.42
N ASP A 254 -15.72 3.96 7.79
CA ASP A 254 -16.35 3.12 6.78
C ASP A 254 -16.35 3.80 5.40
N MET A 255 -15.53 3.29 4.51
CA MET A 255 -15.36 3.81 3.15
C MET A 255 -16.41 3.26 2.16
N ASP A 256 -17.09 2.15 2.48
CA ASP A 256 -18.01 1.45 1.58
C ASP A 256 -19.11 2.36 1.00
N PRO A 257 -19.84 3.17 1.81
CA PRO A 257 -20.88 4.04 1.28
C PRO A 257 -20.36 5.09 0.27
N TYR A 258 -19.13 5.57 0.47
CA TYR A 258 -18.53 6.57 -0.40
C TYR A 258 -18.11 5.98 -1.74
N TYR A 259 -17.47 4.81 -1.74
CA TYR A 259 -17.14 4.13 -2.98
C TYR A 259 -18.39 3.73 -3.77
N ARG A 260 -19.44 3.22 -3.08
CA ARG A 260 -20.71 2.82 -3.75
C ARG A 260 -21.49 3.97 -4.35
N SER A 261 -21.34 5.17 -3.81
CA SER A 261 -22.08 6.36 -4.28
C SER A 261 -21.25 7.25 -5.19
N ALA A 262 -20.02 6.88 -5.52
CA ALA A 262 -19.17 7.71 -6.37
C ALA A 262 -19.43 7.49 -7.86
N ALA A 263 -19.23 8.54 -8.64
CA ALA A 263 -19.20 8.49 -10.11
C ALA A 263 -17.81 8.10 -10.64
N MET A 264 -16.75 8.54 -9.96
CA MET A 264 -15.36 8.24 -10.32
C MET A 264 -14.43 8.46 -9.13
N PHE A 265 -13.25 7.85 -9.21
CA PHE A 265 -12.15 8.03 -8.27
C PHE A 265 -11.01 8.83 -8.92
N VAL A 266 -10.49 9.84 -8.23
CA VAL A 266 -9.36 10.65 -8.73
C VAL A 266 -8.19 10.57 -7.76
N MET A 267 -6.97 10.35 -8.29
CA MET A 267 -5.74 10.32 -7.52
C MET A 267 -4.68 11.27 -8.08
N THR A 268 -4.16 12.15 -7.22
CA THR A 268 -3.14 13.16 -7.58
C THR A 268 -1.79 12.94 -6.90
N SER A 269 -1.49 11.70 -6.48
CA SER A 269 -0.27 11.39 -5.75
C SER A 269 1.00 11.70 -6.54
N ARG A 270 1.99 12.29 -5.87
CA ARG A 270 3.31 12.57 -6.44
C ARG A 270 4.15 11.30 -6.55
N PHE A 271 4.00 10.39 -5.62
CA PHE A 271 4.68 9.09 -5.60
C PHE A 271 3.91 8.08 -4.74
N GLU A 272 3.96 6.83 -5.15
CA GLU A 272 3.36 5.68 -4.46
C GLU A 272 4.35 4.50 -4.43
N GLY A 273 4.06 3.50 -3.60
CA GLY A 273 4.54 2.14 -3.81
C GLY A 273 3.53 1.39 -4.70
N LEU A 274 2.47 0.88 -4.07
CA LEU A 274 1.28 0.39 -4.76
C LEU A 274 0.07 1.11 -4.14
N PRO A 275 -0.67 1.95 -4.90
CA PRO A 275 -1.77 2.73 -4.37
C PRO A 275 -3.01 1.87 -4.10
N MET A 276 -3.17 1.42 -2.84
CA MET A 276 -4.31 0.58 -2.42
C MET A 276 -5.66 1.22 -2.74
N VAL A 277 -5.74 2.56 -2.68
CA VAL A 277 -6.97 3.30 -2.99
C VAL A 277 -7.44 3.13 -4.45
N LEU A 278 -6.52 2.88 -5.39
CA LEU A 278 -6.88 2.53 -6.78
C LEU A 278 -7.40 1.09 -6.88
N LEU A 279 -6.82 0.15 -6.13
CA LEU A 279 -7.34 -1.22 -6.03
C LEU A 279 -8.73 -1.24 -5.36
N GLU A 280 -8.92 -0.39 -4.35
CA GLU A 280 -10.24 -0.21 -3.72
C GLU A 280 -11.24 0.37 -4.74
N ALA A 281 -10.92 1.46 -5.43
CA ALA A 281 -11.79 2.05 -6.45
C ALA A 281 -12.17 1.03 -7.54
N LYS A 282 -11.19 0.24 -7.99
CA LYS A 282 -11.38 -0.84 -8.96
C LYS A 282 -12.32 -1.93 -8.45
N ALA A 283 -12.21 -2.30 -7.16
CA ALA A 283 -13.10 -3.28 -6.53
C ALA A 283 -14.56 -2.80 -6.47
N TYR A 284 -14.79 -1.48 -6.51
CA TYR A 284 -16.12 -0.87 -6.60
C TYR A 284 -16.53 -0.50 -8.03
N GLN A 285 -15.78 -0.96 -9.03
CA GLN A 285 -16.05 -0.72 -10.45
C GLN A 285 -16.05 0.77 -10.84
N LEU A 286 -15.33 1.61 -10.10
CA LEU A 286 -15.27 3.04 -10.41
C LEU A 286 -14.33 3.33 -11.57
N PRO A 287 -14.73 4.19 -12.53
CA PRO A 287 -13.80 4.86 -13.44
C PRO A 287 -12.70 5.58 -12.64
N ILE A 288 -11.45 5.45 -13.08
CA ILE A 288 -10.31 6.02 -12.38
C ILE A 288 -9.65 7.08 -13.27
N VAL A 289 -9.35 8.26 -12.68
CA VAL A 289 -8.43 9.24 -13.27
C VAL A 289 -7.27 9.42 -12.30
N SER A 290 -6.06 9.13 -12.74
CA SER A 290 -4.91 9.12 -11.84
C SER A 290 -3.69 9.77 -12.47
N PHE A 291 -2.89 10.52 -11.69
CA PHE A 291 -1.53 10.77 -12.11
C PHE A 291 -0.78 9.45 -12.23
N ASP A 292 -0.02 9.30 -13.32
CA ASP A 292 0.87 8.16 -13.56
C ASP A 292 2.22 8.43 -12.87
N CYS A 293 2.22 8.38 -11.54
CA CYS A 293 3.45 8.48 -10.79
C CYS A 293 4.31 7.21 -10.96
N GLU A 294 5.59 7.33 -10.68
CA GLU A 294 6.68 6.41 -11.05
C GLU A 294 6.41 4.91 -10.82
N THR A 295 5.62 4.57 -9.78
CA THR A 295 5.21 3.19 -9.49
C THR A 295 3.74 3.10 -9.09
N GLY A 296 3.06 2.04 -9.48
CA GLY A 296 1.75 1.63 -9.02
C GLY A 296 0.59 1.92 -9.97
N PRO A 297 0.28 3.17 -10.36
CA PRO A 297 -0.92 3.46 -11.16
C PRO A 297 -0.99 2.67 -12.46
N ALA A 298 0.06 2.66 -13.27
CA ALA A 298 0.11 1.92 -14.53
C ALA A 298 0.07 0.38 -14.39
N GLU A 299 0.23 -0.16 -13.18
CA GLU A 299 0.05 -1.59 -12.93
C GLU A 299 -1.40 -1.95 -12.56
N ILE A 300 -2.22 -0.94 -12.22
CA ILE A 300 -3.61 -1.11 -11.79
C ILE A 300 -4.59 -0.64 -12.87
N VAL A 301 -4.29 0.50 -13.48
CA VAL A 301 -5.13 1.16 -14.49
C VAL A 301 -4.61 0.85 -15.88
N ALA A 302 -5.48 0.33 -16.74
CA ALA A 302 -5.24 0.21 -18.18
C ALA A 302 -5.74 1.49 -18.86
N ASP A 303 -4.81 2.35 -19.26
CA ASP A 303 -5.08 3.67 -19.80
C ASP A 303 -6.04 3.62 -21.00
N GLY A 304 -7.07 4.47 -20.97
CA GLY A 304 -8.14 4.53 -21.98
C GLY A 304 -9.12 3.34 -21.97
N VAL A 305 -8.96 2.35 -21.07
CA VAL A 305 -9.78 1.14 -21.00
C VAL A 305 -10.65 1.09 -19.75
N ASN A 306 -10.05 1.20 -18.57
CA ASN A 306 -10.77 1.24 -17.29
C ASN A 306 -10.46 2.48 -16.45
N GLY A 307 -9.78 3.45 -17.03
CA GLY A 307 -9.42 4.73 -16.44
C GLY A 307 -8.47 5.49 -17.35
N ASP A 308 -8.09 6.69 -16.92
CA ASP A 308 -7.13 7.56 -17.60
C ASP A 308 -5.89 7.78 -16.71
N LEU A 309 -4.70 7.63 -17.30
CA LEU A 309 -3.41 7.92 -16.69
C LEU A 309 -2.88 9.24 -17.24
N ILE A 310 -2.64 10.20 -16.37
CA ILE A 310 -2.21 11.56 -16.69
C ILE A 310 -0.78 11.76 -16.21
N GLU A 311 0.04 12.47 -16.95
CA GLU A 311 1.39 12.80 -16.51
C GLU A 311 1.37 13.47 -15.14
N THR A 312 2.28 13.03 -14.26
CA THR A 312 2.33 13.55 -12.88
C THR A 312 2.55 15.06 -12.85
N GLY A 313 1.59 15.77 -12.27
CA GLY A 313 1.60 17.23 -12.15
C GLY A 313 0.90 17.98 -13.29
N ASP A 314 0.44 17.30 -14.33
CA ASP A 314 -0.40 17.91 -15.37
C ASP A 314 -1.84 18.08 -14.87
N THR A 315 -2.06 19.17 -14.13
CA THR A 315 -3.39 19.50 -13.58
C THR A 315 -4.38 19.94 -14.65
N VAL A 316 -3.91 20.47 -15.79
CA VAL A 316 -4.77 20.88 -16.91
C VAL A 316 -5.27 19.65 -17.65
N GLY A 317 -4.37 18.74 -18.03
CA GLY A 317 -4.73 17.48 -18.69
C GLY A 317 -5.66 16.64 -17.81
N MET A 318 -5.42 16.58 -16.50
CA MET A 318 -6.31 15.87 -15.57
C MET A 318 -7.71 16.50 -15.54
N ALA A 319 -7.82 17.84 -15.50
CA ALA A 319 -9.12 18.52 -15.54
C ALA A 319 -9.87 18.25 -16.85
N GLU A 320 -9.16 18.26 -17.98
CA GLU A 320 -9.77 17.94 -19.30
C GLU A 320 -10.34 16.51 -19.33
N HIS A 321 -9.59 15.52 -18.81
CA HIS A 321 -10.04 14.11 -18.78
C HIS A 321 -11.25 13.93 -17.84
N ILE A 322 -11.27 14.61 -16.69
CA ILE A 322 -12.41 14.57 -15.76
C ILE A 322 -13.64 15.21 -16.42
N ASN A 323 -13.50 16.37 -17.10
CA ASN A 323 -14.60 17.01 -17.83
C ASN A 323 -15.15 16.09 -18.91
N LEU A 324 -14.27 15.42 -19.68
CA LEU A 324 -14.70 14.44 -20.69
C LEU A 324 -15.50 13.27 -20.09
N LEU A 325 -15.13 12.79 -18.90
CA LEU A 325 -15.88 11.74 -18.20
C LEU A 325 -17.21 12.22 -17.66
N ILE A 326 -17.29 13.48 -17.19
CA ILE A 326 -18.54 14.08 -16.73
C ILE A 326 -19.52 14.23 -17.90
N ASP A 327 -19.03 14.65 -19.06
CA ASP A 327 -19.86 14.90 -20.25
C ASP A 327 -20.21 13.63 -21.04
N ASP A 328 -19.41 12.55 -20.89
CA ASP A 328 -19.58 11.27 -21.60
C ASP A 328 -19.87 10.11 -20.61
N GLY A 329 -21.12 9.98 -20.18
CA GLY A 329 -21.57 8.88 -19.31
C GLY A 329 -21.38 7.48 -19.92
N GLU A 330 -21.38 7.35 -21.26
CA GLU A 330 -21.10 6.08 -21.93
C GLU A 330 -19.63 5.67 -21.73
N ARG A 331 -18.69 6.64 -21.72
CA ARG A 331 -17.28 6.39 -21.43
C ARG A 331 -17.10 5.94 -19.97
N CYS A 332 -17.77 6.58 -19.02
CA CYS A 332 -17.79 6.14 -17.62
C CYS A 332 -18.30 4.70 -17.49
N SER A 333 -19.41 4.39 -18.17
CA SER A 333 -19.98 3.03 -18.17
C SER A 333 -19.01 2.00 -18.76
N ARG A 334 -18.34 2.33 -19.87
CA ARG A 334 -17.32 1.45 -20.45
C ARG A 334 -16.15 1.19 -19.49
N TYR A 335 -15.65 2.24 -18.81
CA TYR A 335 -14.57 2.08 -17.82
C TYR A 335 -14.98 1.20 -16.64
N SER A 336 -16.19 1.42 -16.13
CA SER A 336 -16.77 0.58 -15.09
C SER A 336 -16.90 -0.89 -15.49
N MET A 337 -17.42 -1.16 -16.69
CA MET A 337 -17.54 -2.53 -17.21
C MET A 337 -16.19 -3.26 -17.39
N HIS A 338 -15.10 -2.53 -17.54
CA HIS A 338 -13.75 -3.10 -17.67
C HIS A 338 -12.94 -2.98 -16.38
N ALA A 339 -13.58 -2.63 -15.27
CA ALA A 339 -12.87 -2.47 -14.00
C ALA A 339 -12.21 -3.77 -13.50
N ASP A 340 -12.75 -4.93 -13.87
CA ASP A 340 -12.20 -6.26 -13.55
C ASP A 340 -10.94 -6.63 -14.35
N LEU A 341 -10.64 -5.91 -15.44
CA LEU A 341 -9.48 -6.23 -16.26
C LEU A 341 -8.18 -6.20 -15.44
N GLY A 342 -7.48 -7.35 -15.40
CA GLY A 342 -6.21 -7.52 -14.69
C GLY A 342 -6.34 -7.68 -13.17
N THR A 343 -7.55 -7.82 -12.62
CA THR A 343 -7.75 -8.02 -11.17
C THR A 343 -7.23 -9.35 -10.68
N ASP A 344 -7.18 -10.40 -11.54
CA ASP A 344 -6.60 -11.72 -11.22
C ASP A 344 -5.16 -11.61 -10.70
N TYR A 345 -4.41 -10.59 -11.15
CA TYR A 345 -3.06 -10.34 -10.67
C TYR A 345 -3.01 -9.94 -9.20
N PHE A 346 -4.08 -9.31 -8.69
CA PHE A 346 -4.25 -8.82 -7.33
C PHE A 346 -5.18 -9.72 -6.50
N ASP A 347 -5.61 -10.86 -7.04
CA ASP A 347 -6.48 -11.77 -6.32
C ASP A 347 -5.74 -12.44 -5.16
N ASN A 348 -6.44 -12.63 -4.03
CA ASN A 348 -5.89 -13.21 -2.82
C ASN A 348 -5.23 -14.57 -3.08
N SER A 349 -5.89 -15.45 -3.83
CA SER A 349 -5.37 -16.79 -4.12
C SER A 349 -4.06 -16.72 -4.93
N THR A 350 -3.99 -15.83 -5.89
CA THR A 350 -2.79 -15.57 -6.72
C THR A 350 -1.65 -15.04 -5.87
N ILE A 351 -1.92 -14.06 -5.00
CA ILE A 351 -0.91 -13.48 -4.11
C ILE A 351 -0.36 -14.53 -3.12
N ILE A 352 -1.25 -15.28 -2.46
CA ILE A 352 -0.83 -16.32 -1.51
C ILE A 352 -0.06 -17.45 -2.21
N SER A 353 -0.42 -17.79 -3.45
CA SER A 353 0.35 -18.76 -4.25
C SER A 353 1.77 -18.27 -4.52
N ARG A 354 1.97 -16.99 -4.86
CA ARG A 354 3.29 -16.39 -5.08
C ARG A 354 4.13 -16.35 -3.80
N TRP A 355 3.52 -15.98 -2.67
CA TRP A 355 4.19 -16.05 -1.37
C TRP A 355 4.62 -17.46 -1.04
N ASN A 356 3.75 -18.44 -1.29
CA ASN A 356 4.05 -19.85 -1.07
C ASN A 356 5.24 -20.34 -1.92
N GLN A 357 5.29 -19.98 -3.20
CA GLN A 357 6.41 -20.30 -4.09
C GLN A 357 7.73 -19.69 -3.59
N LEU A 358 7.71 -18.40 -3.24
CA LEU A 358 8.87 -17.70 -2.69
C LEU A 358 9.40 -18.37 -1.40
N LEU A 359 8.51 -18.72 -0.47
CA LEU A 359 8.88 -19.27 0.84
C LEU A 359 9.41 -20.71 0.73
N LYS A 360 8.95 -21.48 -0.24
CA LYS A 360 9.46 -22.83 -0.54
C LYS A 360 10.80 -22.82 -1.30
N GLY A 361 11.10 -21.71 -1.96
CA GLY A 361 12.29 -21.61 -2.80
C GLY A 361 12.12 -22.35 -4.14
N ASP A 362 10.90 -22.47 -4.63
CA ASP A 362 10.53 -23.11 -5.90
C ASP A 362 10.55 -22.07 -7.05
N GLU A 363 11.68 -21.39 -7.29
CA GLU A 363 11.92 -20.53 -8.46
C GLU A 363 12.98 -21.15 -9.38
#